data_39062a19c11b47b86d7dce3260dc1055
#
_entry.id   39062a19c11b47b86d7dce3260dc1055
#
_cell.length_a   1.000
_cell.length_b   1.000
_cell.length_c   1.000
_cell.angle_alpha   90.00
_cell.angle_beta   90.00
_cell.angle_gamma   90.00
#
_symmetry.space_group_name_H-M   'P 1'
#
loop_
_entity.id
_entity.type
_entity.pdbx_description
1 polymer ?
#
loop_
_entity_poly.entity_id
_entity_poly.type
_entity_poly.pdbx_seq_one_letter_code
_entity_poly.pdbx_strand_id
1 'polypeptide(L)'
;ERQTVAVITTMYGFAYVDDTGMVIETAPQIKGVSAPLITGKKVDTLLLGDTIHDQPIRSSLSYLKSLAPELRKDITEINVGNPDNIIAYTSESLPVHLGSADDPAGRAEMTKELLQEVKRNQLSVQYIDTDPRAPLVKSN
;
A
#
# COMPACT_ATOMS: atom_id res chain seq x y z
N GLU A 1 21.94 2.02 -4.62
CA GLU A 1 21.42 2.25 -3.27
C GLU A 1 19.95 1.88 -3.19
N ARG A 2 19.59 1.12 -2.16
CA ARG A 2 18.22 0.64 -2.01
C ARG A 2 17.41 1.67 -1.24
N GLN A 3 16.17 1.85 -1.68
CA GLN A 3 15.25 2.80 -1.05
C GLN A 3 14.12 2.05 -0.36
N THR A 4 13.67 2.60 0.77
CA THR A 4 12.52 2.08 1.49
C THR A 4 11.25 2.33 0.67
N VAL A 5 10.51 1.26 0.38
CA VAL A 5 9.23 1.33 -0.33
C VAL A 5 8.06 1.25 0.64
N ALA A 6 8.23 0.48 1.72
CA ALA A 6 7.19 0.33 2.73
C ALA A 6 7.82 -0.01 4.08
N VAL A 7 7.04 0.20 5.15
CA VAL A 7 7.42 -0.13 6.51
C VAL A 7 6.45 -1.19 7.01
N ILE A 8 6.99 -2.30 7.52
CA ILE A 8 6.19 -3.44 7.98
C ILE A 8 6.23 -3.51 9.50
N THR A 9 5.08 -3.70 10.14
CA THR A 9 5.01 -3.90 11.58
C THR A 9 5.43 -5.34 11.93
N THR A 10 6.40 -5.48 12.85
CA THR A 10 6.86 -6.77 13.34
C THR A 10 6.50 -6.93 14.81
N MET A 11 6.81 -8.10 15.38
CA MET A 11 6.57 -8.37 16.80
C MET A 11 7.35 -7.40 17.71
N TYR A 12 8.51 -6.94 17.27
CA TYR A 12 9.42 -6.16 18.12
C TYR A 12 9.73 -4.78 17.55
N GLY A 13 8.96 -4.30 16.59
CA GLY A 13 9.18 -2.99 16.02
C GLY A 13 8.80 -2.92 14.56
N PHE A 14 9.70 -2.38 13.74
CA PHE A 14 9.41 -2.10 12.34
C PHE A 14 10.54 -2.56 11.46
N ALA A 15 10.18 -3.08 10.26
CA ALA A 15 11.13 -3.46 9.24
C ALA A 15 10.90 -2.59 8.00
N TYR A 16 11.96 -1.99 7.50
CA TYR A 16 11.93 -1.16 6.30
C TYR A 16 12.35 -2.03 5.13
N VAL A 17 11.51 -2.12 4.10
CA VAL A 17 11.76 -3.01 2.98
C VAL A 17 11.86 -2.24 1.67
N ASP A 18 12.65 -2.80 0.74
CA ASP A 18 12.78 -2.27 -0.61
C ASP A 18 11.70 -2.84 -1.52
N ASP A 19 11.77 -2.53 -2.81
CA ASP A 19 10.75 -2.95 -3.78
C ASP A 19 10.77 -4.46 -4.09
N THR A 20 11.81 -5.17 -3.64
CA THR A 20 11.87 -6.63 -3.77
C THR A 20 11.34 -7.35 -2.53
N GLY A 21 11.01 -6.59 -1.47
CA GLY A 21 10.58 -7.16 -0.20
C GLY A 21 11.73 -7.52 0.72
N MET A 22 12.94 -7.07 0.41
CA MET A 22 14.08 -7.33 1.27
C MET A 22 14.17 -6.30 2.38
N VAL A 23 14.42 -6.77 3.61
CA VAL A 23 14.58 -5.91 4.79
C VAL A 23 15.92 -5.21 4.71
N ILE A 24 15.89 -3.88 4.63
CA ILE A 24 17.10 -3.05 4.52
C ILE A 24 17.42 -2.30 5.80
N GLU A 25 16.48 -2.25 6.75
CA GLU A 25 16.68 -1.63 8.04
C GLU A 25 15.62 -2.14 9.01
N THR A 26 15.95 -2.21 10.30
CA THR A 26 14.98 -2.48 11.37
C THR A 26 15.10 -1.42 12.44
N ALA A 27 14.00 -1.14 13.14
CA ALA A 27 14.01 -0.15 14.21
C ALA A 27 12.90 -0.49 15.22
N PRO A 28 13.11 -0.20 16.53
CA PRO A 28 12.07 -0.43 17.52
C PRO A 28 10.92 0.57 17.43
N GLN A 29 11.18 1.75 16.85
CA GLN A 29 10.17 2.79 16.66
C GLN A 29 10.24 3.29 15.23
N ILE A 30 9.09 3.76 14.73
CA ILE A 30 9.04 4.26 13.36
C ILE A 30 9.82 5.57 13.27
N LYS A 31 10.64 5.67 12.24
CA LYS A 31 11.37 6.90 11.93
C LYS A 31 10.61 7.68 10.87
N GLY A 32 10.92 8.95 10.71
CA GLY A 32 10.30 9.79 9.70
C GLY A 32 10.75 9.43 8.29
N VAL A 33 10.15 8.41 7.71
CA VAL A 33 10.38 8.05 6.31
C VAL A 33 9.10 8.31 5.51
N SER A 34 9.28 8.65 4.25
CA SER A 34 8.18 8.91 3.33
C SER A 34 7.73 7.62 2.65
N ALA A 35 7.34 6.63 3.43
CA ALA A 35 6.91 5.34 2.92
C ALA A 35 5.66 4.89 3.66
N PRO A 36 4.73 4.21 2.97
CA PRO A 36 3.51 3.76 3.64
C PRO A 36 3.78 2.67 4.66
N LEU A 37 2.97 2.68 5.71
CA LEU A 37 2.99 1.66 6.74
C LEU A 37 2.04 0.54 6.35
N ILE A 38 2.52 -0.70 6.37
CA ILE A 38 1.67 -1.87 6.15
C ILE A 38 1.13 -2.32 7.49
N THR A 39 -0.19 -2.32 7.61
CA THR A 39 -0.91 -2.59 8.85
C THR A 39 -1.84 -3.79 8.71
N GLY A 40 -2.49 -4.15 9.82
CA GLY A 40 -3.48 -5.24 9.84
C GLY A 40 -2.87 -6.60 10.09
N LYS A 41 -1.55 -6.71 10.08
CA LYS A 41 -0.86 -7.96 10.34
C LYS A 41 0.52 -7.65 10.92
N LYS A 42 0.87 -8.31 12.02
CA LYS A 42 2.22 -8.29 12.57
C LYS A 42 2.94 -9.54 12.11
N VAL A 43 4.06 -9.36 11.44
CA VAL A 43 4.89 -10.50 11.06
C VAL A 43 5.87 -10.82 12.17
N ASP A 44 6.42 -12.02 12.13
CA ASP A 44 7.45 -12.44 13.08
C ASP A 44 8.70 -11.57 12.91
N THR A 45 9.68 -11.78 13.79
CA THR A 45 10.94 -11.04 13.73
C THR A 45 11.56 -11.15 12.35
N LEU A 46 11.93 -10.00 11.80
CA LEU A 46 12.64 -9.88 10.53
C LEU A 46 14.02 -9.33 10.78
N LEU A 47 15.00 -9.92 10.12
CA LEU A 47 16.40 -9.50 10.21
C LEU A 47 16.82 -8.84 8.91
N LEU A 48 17.87 -8.03 8.98
CA LEU A 48 18.46 -7.42 7.79
C LEU A 48 18.77 -8.51 6.76
N GLY A 49 18.37 -8.27 5.52
CA GLY A 49 18.61 -9.20 4.43
C GLY A 49 17.51 -10.23 4.22
N ASP A 50 16.59 -10.38 5.20
CA ASP A 50 15.45 -11.26 5.03
C ASP A 50 14.53 -10.73 3.91
N THR A 51 13.87 -11.66 3.25
CA THR A 51 12.87 -11.32 2.22
C THR A 51 11.49 -11.70 2.71
N ILE A 52 10.52 -10.81 2.52
CA ILE A 52 9.13 -11.06 2.88
C ILE A 52 8.52 -12.07 1.91
N HIS A 53 7.84 -13.08 2.44
CA HIS A 53 7.15 -14.10 1.65
C HIS A 53 5.62 -14.04 1.78
N ASP A 54 5.10 -13.23 2.68
CA ASP A 54 3.65 -13.07 2.87
C ASP A 54 3.03 -12.51 1.60
N GLN A 55 2.08 -13.23 1.01
CA GLN A 55 1.52 -12.86 -0.30
C GLN A 55 0.79 -11.51 -0.30
N PRO A 56 -0.09 -11.21 0.66
CA PRO A 56 -0.74 -9.89 0.68
C PRO A 56 0.26 -8.74 0.78
N ILE A 57 1.34 -8.91 1.55
CA ILE A 57 2.37 -7.88 1.66
C ILE A 57 3.12 -7.75 0.34
N ARG A 58 3.48 -8.87 -0.30
CA ARG A 58 4.16 -8.83 -1.59
C ARG A 58 3.29 -8.17 -2.67
N SER A 59 2.00 -8.47 -2.69
CA SER A 59 1.06 -7.83 -3.61
C SER A 59 0.99 -6.33 -3.37
N SER A 60 1.01 -5.91 -2.10
CA SER A 60 1.01 -4.49 -1.73
C SER A 60 2.27 -3.80 -2.22
N LEU A 61 3.44 -4.44 -2.10
CA LEU A 61 4.70 -3.88 -2.60
C LEU A 61 4.67 -3.75 -4.13
N SER A 62 4.14 -4.74 -4.83
CA SER A 62 3.99 -4.68 -6.28
C SER A 62 3.04 -3.57 -6.72
N TYR A 63 1.95 -3.39 -5.97
CA TYR A 63 1.01 -2.29 -6.21
C TYR A 63 1.73 -0.94 -6.07
N LEU A 64 2.47 -0.74 -4.97
CA LEU A 64 3.20 0.51 -4.74
C LEU A 64 4.23 0.75 -5.84
N LYS A 65 4.95 -0.29 -6.24
CA LYS A 65 5.95 -0.19 -7.31
C LYS A 65 5.32 0.22 -8.63
N SER A 66 4.07 -0.19 -8.87
CA SER A 66 3.35 0.10 -10.11
C SER A 66 2.76 1.51 -10.15
N LEU A 67 2.71 2.21 -9.01
CA LEU A 67 2.21 3.58 -8.95
C LEU A 67 3.29 4.56 -9.41
N ALA A 68 2.88 5.63 -10.09
CA ALA A 68 3.77 6.75 -10.38
C ALA A 68 4.27 7.36 -9.06
N PRO A 69 5.48 7.92 -9.03
CA PRO A 69 6.04 8.46 -7.78
C PRO A 69 5.13 9.45 -7.05
N GLU A 70 4.41 10.30 -7.75
CA GLU A 70 3.50 11.27 -7.13
C GLU A 70 2.36 10.58 -6.39
N LEU A 71 1.79 9.53 -6.99
CA LEU A 71 0.72 8.77 -6.35
C LEU A 71 1.25 7.91 -5.22
N ARG A 72 2.44 7.31 -5.41
CA ARG A 72 3.06 6.49 -4.36
C ARG A 72 3.28 7.29 -3.09
N LYS A 73 3.73 8.53 -3.21
CA LYS A 73 3.93 9.42 -2.06
C LYS A 73 2.64 9.73 -1.32
N ASP A 74 1.51 9.66 -2.01
CA ASP A 74 0.22 9.97 -1.42
C ASP A 74 -0.37 8.80 -0.64
N ILE A 75 0.16 7.58 -0.81
CA ILE A 75 -0.28 6.41 -0.05
C ILE A 75 0.44 6.40 1.29
N THR A 76 -0.31 6.45 2.38
CA THR A 76 0.26 6.52 3.73
C THR A 76 0.15 5.20 4.48
N GLU A 77 -0.78 4.33 4.09
CA GLU A 77 -1.03 3.08 4.78
C GLU A 77 -1.62 2.06 3.82
N ILE A 78 -1.27 0.79 4.00
CA ILE A 78 -1.96 -0.32 3.33
C ILE A 78 -2.31 -1.34 4.39
N ASN A 79 -3.59 -1.64 4.56
CA ASN A 79 -4.08 -2.60 5.54
C ASN A 79 -4.28 -3.95 4.85
N VAL A 80 -3.49 -4.95 5.27
CA VAL A 80 -3.54 -6.31 4.72
C VAL A 80 -4.24 -7.29 5.65
N GLY A 81 -4.99 -6.79 6.65
CA GLY A 81 -5.65 -7.64 7.64
C GLY A 81 -6.65 -8.60 7.05
N ASN A 82 -7.33 -8.20 5.97
CA ASN A 82 -8.18 -9.10 5.20
C ASN A 82 -7.52 -9.33 3.84
N PRO A 83 -6.96 -10.52 3.58
CA PRO A 83 -6.25 -10.78 2.32
C PRO A 83 -7.14 -10.72 1.08
N ASP A 84 -8.45 -10.82 1.25
CA ASP A 84 -9.39 -10.73 0.13
C ASP A 84 -9.88 -9.29 -0.10
N ASN A 85 -9.56 -8.37 0.80
CA ASN A 85 -9.96 -6.97 0.69
C ASN A 85 -8.89 -6.08 1.28
N ILE A 86 -7.78 -5.96 0.58
CA ILE A 86 -6.67 -5.08 0.95
C ILE A 86 -7.10 -3.64 0.68
N ILE A 87 -6.79 -2.74 1.61
CA ILE A 87 -7.21 -1.34 1.49
C ILE A 87 -5.99 -0.44 1.64
N ALA A 88 -5.75 0.40 0.64
CA ALA A 88 -4.75 1.47 0.72
C ALA A 88 -5.44 2.76 1.14
N TYR A 89 -4.73 3.61 1.86
CA TYR A 89 -5.26 4.90 2.30
C TYR A 89 -4.37 6.02 1.79
N THR A 90 -4.99 7.06 1.26
CA THR A 90 -4.27 8.24 0.82
C THR A 90 -3.98 9.16 2.01
N SER A 91 -3.18 10.21 1.77
CA SER A 91 -2.89 11.22 2.79
C SER A 91 -4.12 11.96 3.29
N GLU A 92 -5.21 11.95 2.51
CA GLU A 92 -6.49 12.52 2.92
C GLU A 92 -7.41 11.46 3.56
N SER A 93 -6.85 10.30 3.88
CA SER A 93 -7.57 9.18 4.51
C SER A 93 -8.64 8.56 3.60
N LEU A 94 -8.51 8.72 2.30
CA LEU A 94 -9.44 8.12 1.34
C LEU A 94 -9.10 6.63 1.18
N PRO A 95 -10.06 5.72 1.48
CA PRO A 95 -9.84 4.30 1.28
C PRO A 95 -9.87 3.93 -0.21
N VAL A 96 -8.89 3.14 -0.62
CA VAL A 96 -8.76 2.60 -1.98
C VAL A 96 -8.82 1.09 -1.86
N HIS A 97 -9.91 0.49 -2.31
CA HIS A 97 -10.12 -0.95 -2.21
C HIS A 97 -9.39 -1.68 -3.33
N LEU A 98 -8.55 -2.63 -2.97
CA LEU A 98 -7.69 -3.36 -3.91
C LEU A 98 -8.07 -4.84 -4.08
N GLY A 99 -9.12 -5.30 -3.39
CA GLY A 99 -9.45 -6.73 -3.37
C GLY A 99 -8.27 -7.54 -2.86
N SER A 100 -8.00 -8.68 -3.48
CA SER A 100 -6.82 -9.50 -3.11
C SER A 100 -5.53 -8.94 -3.68
N ALA A 101 -5.59 -7.92 -4.53
CA ALA A 101 -4.47 -7.31 -5.24
C ALA A 101 -3.68 -8.34 -6.06
N ASP A 102 -4.37 -9.34 -6.62
CA ASP A 102 -3.76 -10.36 -7.45
C ASP A 102 -3.33 -9.85 -8.83
N ASP A 103 -3.81 -8.67 -9.22
CA ASP A 103 -3.31 -7.92 -10.39
C ASP A 103 -2.86 -6.54 -9.91
N PRO A 104 -1.73 -6.45 -9.23
CA PRO A 104 -1.34 -5.18 -8.61
C PRO A 104 -1.12 -4.06 -9.62
N ALA A 105 -0.59 -4.35 -10.80
CA ALA A 105 -0.39 -3.32 -11.83
C ALA A 105 -1.74 -2.79 -12.34
N GLY A 106 -2.72 -3.66 -12.54
CA GLY A 106 -4.06 -3.25 -12.95
C GLY A 106 -4.74 -2.41 -11.88
N ARG A 107 -4.57 -2.79 -10.62
CA ARG A 107 -5.14 -2.01 -9.51
C ARG A 107 -4.48 -0.63 -9.41
N ALA A 108 -3.17 -0.54 -9.66
CA ALA A 108 -2.46 0.73 -9.66
C ALA A 108 -2.97 1.64 -10.78
N GLU A 109 -3.16 1.10 -11.98
CA GLU A 109 -3.68 1.88 -13.10
C GLU A 109 -5.11 2.37 -12.82
N MET A 110 -5.95 1.51 -12.26
CA MET A 110 -7.32 1.91 -11.92
C MET A 110 -7.34 2.96 -10.81
N THR A 111 -6.43 2.85 -9.83
CA THR A 111 -6.29 3.87 -8.78
C THR A 111 -6.02 5.23 -9.40
N LYS A 112 -5.07 5.28 -10.35
CA LYS A 112 -4.73 6.52 -11.04
C LYS A 112 -5.94 7.11 -11.74
N GLU A 113 -6.67 6.30 -12.50
CA GLU A 113 -7.82 6.75 -13.27
C GLU A 113 -8.92 7.28 -12.36
N LEU A 114 -9.26 6.55 -11.29
CA LEU A 114 -10.33 6.96 -10.38
C LEU A 114 -9.97 8.20 -9.57
N LEU A 115 -8.72 8.33 -9.14
CA LEU A 115 -8.29 9.53 -8.42
C LEU A 115 -8.28 10.75 -9.33
N GLN A 116 -7.93 10.58 -10.61
CA GLN A 116 -8.01 11.67 -11.57
C GLN A 116 -9.46 12.12 -11.77
N GLU A 117 -10.39 11.19 -11.82
CA GLU A 117 -11.81 11.49 -11.93
C GLU A 117 -12.32 12.27 -10.72
N VAL A 118 -11.91 11.85 -9.52
CA VAL A 118 -12.27 12.53 -8.29
C VAL A 118 -11.80 13.98 -8.30
N LYS A 119 -10.54 14.20 -8.70
CA LYS A 119 -9.98 15.55 -8.76
C LYS A 119 -10.65 16.41 -9.83
N ARG A 120 -10.82 15.85 -11.03
CA ARG A 120 -11.38 16.57 -12.16
C ARG A 120 -12.81 17.06 -11.89
N ASN A 121 -13.61 16.22 -11.21
CA ASN A 121 -15.00 16.50 -10.93
C ASN A 121 -15.23 17.07 -9.53
N GLN A 122 -14.16 17.29 -8.76
CA GLN A 122 -14.22 17.84 -7.39
C GLN A 122 -15.22 17.10 -6.51
N LEU A 123 -15.16 15.75 -6.58
CA LEU A 123 -16.11 14.89 -5.89
C LEU A 123 -15.76 14.78 -4.40
N SER A 124 -16.81 14.76 -3.58
CA SER A 124 -16.69 14.36 -2.17
C SER A 124 -16.92 12.84 -2.11
N VAL A 125 -15.89 12.09 -1.71
CA VAL A 125 -15.85 10.65 -1.92
C VAL A 125 -15.66 9.92 -0.59
N GLN A 126 -16.45 8.86 -0.40
CA GLN A 126 -16.36 7.98 0.76
C GLN A 126 -15.27 6.92 0.58
N TYR A 127 -15.17 6.32 -0.59
CA TYR A 127 -14.10 5.40 -0.96
C TYR A 127 -14.08 5.19 -2.48
N ILE A 128 -13.00 4.61 -2.97
CA ILE A 128 -12.96 4.13 -4.35
C ILE A 128 -12.69 2.63 -4.36
N ASP A 129 -13.25 1.93 -5.35
CA ASP A 129 -13.06 0.50 -5.54
C ASP A 129 -12.45 0.30 -6.92
N THR A 130 -11.28 -0.32 -6.94
CA THR A 130 -10.49 -0.49 -8.15
C THR A 130 -10.78 -1.80 -8.88
N ASP A 131 -11.86 -2.50 -8.54
CA ASP A 131 -12.25 -3.74 -9.24
C ASP A 131 -12.48 -3.42 -10.71
N PRO A 132 -11.69 -4.00 -11.64
CA PRO A 132 -11.83 -3.67 -13.06
C PRO A 132 -13.17 -4.11 -13.66
N ARG A 133 -13.86 -5.06 -13.02
CA ARG A 133 -15.17 -5.52 -13.46
C ARG A 133 -16.28 -4.54 -13.08
N ALA A 134 -16.07 -3.77 -12.02
CA ALA A 134 -17.04 -2.82 -11.51
C ALA A 134 -16.35 -1.68 -10.76
N PRO A 135 -15.58 -0.85 -11.47
CA PRO A 135 -14.91 0.28 -10.81
C PRO A 135 -15.94 1.22 -10.22
N LEU A 136 -15.67 1.73 -9.03
CA LEU A 136 -16.65 2.52 -8.31
C LEU A 136 -15.99 3.67 -7.55
N VAL A 137 -16.54 4.87 -7.75
CA VAL A 137 -16.27 6.01 -6.88
C VAL A 137 -17.54 6.19 -6.04
N LYS A 138 -17.45 5.84 -4.76
CA LYS A 138 -18.62 5.95 -3.85
C LYS A 138 -18.66 7.35 -3.28
N SER A 139 -19.65 8.13 -3.67
CA SER A 139 -19.82 9.49 -3.18
C SER A 139 -20.48 9.50 -1.80
N ASN A 140 -20.21 10.56 -1.08
CA ASN A 140 -20.85 10.82 0.23
C ASN A 140 -22.33 11.18 0.08
#